data_31f60092369b977b0114436f0664c246
#
_entry.id   31f60092369b977b0114436f0664c246
#
_cell.length_a   1.000
_cell.length_b   1.000
_cell.length_c   1.000
_cell.angle_alpha   90.00
_cell.angle_beta   90.00
_cell.angle_gamma   90.00
#
_symmetry.space_group_name_H-M   'P 1'
#
loop_
_entity.id
_entity.type
_entity.pdbx_description
1 polymer ?
#
loop_
_entity_poly.entity_id
_entity_poly.type
_entity_poly.pdbx_seq_one_letter_code
_entity_poly.pdbx_strand_id
1 'polypeptide(L)'
;MITIREFLKASSLEEAWKANQKRPNRVLGGMGWIKMSSGNVSAAIDLSGLDLDQIQETEDEFVVGAMATLRQFETHEGLNAYFDHAAQESVRHIVGVQFRNCATMGGSVWLRAGFSDPLTLLLAMDCTVELYQGDGKLVQIPIAEFCRQKPDNSILTAVHIQKTGRKIVYQSFRNTETD
;
A
#
# COMPACT_ATOMS: atom_id res chain seq x y z
N MET A 1 -13.16 16.34 -12.00
CA MET A 1 -13.76 15.55 -10.89
C MET A 1 -13.95 14.13 -11.37
N ILE A 2 -13.62 13.14 -10.56
CA ILE A 2 -13.85 11.72 -10.87
C ILE A 2 -15.34 11.39 -10.72
N THR A 3 -15.89 10.58 -11.63
CA THR A 3 -17.26 10.07 -11.55
C THR A 3 -17.22 8.56 -11.41
N ILE A 4 -17.78 8.03 -10.33
CA ILE A 4 -17.89 6.59 -10.06
C ILE A 4 -19.36 6.20 -10.30
N ARG A 5 -19.60 5.18 -11.15
CA ARG A 5 -20.96 4.73 -11.49
C ARG A 5 -21.47 3.66 -10.54
N GLU A 6 -20.58 2.75 -10.14
CA GLU A 6 -20.91 1.61 -9.28
C GLU A 6 -19.89 1.49 -8.15
N PHE A 7 -20.33 0.98 -7.02
CA PHE A 7 -19.50 0.63 -5.89
C PHE A 7 -19.62 -0.86 -5.60
N LEU A 8 -18.50 -1.58 -5.66
CA LEU A 8 -18.42 -3.01 -5.37
C LEU A 8 -17.60 -3.21 -4.11
N LYS A 9 -18.24 -3.58 -3.01
CA LYS A 9 -17.54 -4.12 -1.84
C LYS A 9 -17.28 -5.59 -2.11
N ALA A 10 -16.04 -5.95 -2.41
CA ALA A 10 -15.69 -7.31 -2.75
C ALA A 10 -15.81 -8.24 -1.52
N SER A 11 -16.37 -9.42 -1.74
CA SER A 11 -16.51 -10.48 -0.75
C SER A 11 -15.35 -11.48 -0.77
N SER A 12 -14.50 -11.41 -1.80
CA SER A 12 -13.30 -12.25 -1.95
C SER A 12 -12.26 -11.58 -2.86
N LEU A 13 -11.01 -12.03 -2.75
CA LEU A 13 -9.92 -11.62 -3.66
C LEU A 13 -10.24 -11.99 -5.11
N GLU A 14 -10.86 -13.13 -5.31
CA GLU A 14 -11.26 -13.59 -6.65
C GLU A 14 -12.32 -12.66 -7.28
N GLU A 15 -13.30 -12.21 -6.52
CA GLU A 15 -14.31 -11.25 -6.99
C GLU A 15 -13.65 -9.90 -7.31
N ALA A 16 -12.79 -9.41 -6.42
CA ALA A 16 -12.06 -8.16 -6.64
C ALA A 16 -11.19 -8.24 -7.90
N TRP A 17 -10.46 -9.33 -8.07
CA TRP A 17 -9.59 -9.54 -9.22
C TRP A 17 -10.39 -9.61 -10.53
N LYS A 18 -11.47 -10.40 -10.59
CA LYS A 18 -12.37 -10.48 -11.76
C LYS A 18 -12.94 -9.12 -12.14
N ALA A 19 -13.36 -8.35 -11.15
CA ALA A 19 -13.87 -7.00 -11.38
C ALA A 19 -12.76 -6.07 -11.92
N ASN A 20 -11.52 -6.22 -11.42
CA ASN A 20 -10.38 -5.39 -11.84
C ASN A 20 -9.88 -5.69 -13.27
N GLN A 21 -10.26 -6.84 -13.87
CA GLN A 21 -9.95 -7.12 -15.27
C GLN A 21 -10.73 -6.23 -16.25
N LYS A 22 -11.84 -5.63 -15.81
CA LYS A 22 -12.71 -4.79 -16.65
C LYS A 22 -12.29 -3.34 -16.57
N ARG A 23 -11.91 -2.71 -17.68
CA ARG A 23 -11.65 -1.26 -17.73
C ARG A 23 -12.97 -0.51 -17.95
N PRO A 24 -13.17 0.66 -17.33
CA PRO A 24 -12.25 1.41 -16.46
C PRO A 24 -12.53 1.21 -14.94
N ASN A 25 -12.64 -0.04 -14.47
CA ASN A 25 -12.77 -0.31 -13.04
C ASN A 25 -11.48 0.06 -12.29
N ARG A 26 -11.60 0.37 -10.99
CA ARG A 26 -10.46 0.75 -10.14
C ARG A 26 -10.58 0.13 -8.76
N VAL A 27 -9.50 -0.47 -8.30
CA VAL A 27 -9.35 -0.86 -6.90
C VAL A 27 -9.14 0.40 -6.05
N LEU A 28 -9.84 0.47 -4.94
CA LEU A 28 -9.73 1.58 -4.00
C LEU A 28 -8.76 1.22 -2.87
N GLY A 29 -7.80 2.12 -2.63
CA GLY A 29 -7.14 2.27 -1.34
C GLY A 29 -7.79 3.42 -0.57
N GLY A 30 -6.99 4.25 0.10
CA GLY A 30 -7.48 5.41 0.87
C GLY A 30 -7.99 6.59 0.04
N MET A 31 -8.16 6.46 -1.25
CA MET A 31 -8.70 7.48 -2.17
C MET A 31 -7.87 8.77 -2.29
N GLY A 32 -6.73 8.90 -1.63
CA GLY A 32 -5.95 10.14 -1.59
C GLY A 32 -5.63 10.73 -2.97
N TRP A 33 -5.23 9.88 -3.91
CA TRP A 33 -4.94 10.27 -5.30
C TRP A 33 -6.16 10.18 -6.22
N ILE A 34 -6.94 9.12 -6.10
CA ILE A 34 -8.06 8.86 -7.02
C ILE A 34 -9.07 10.00 -6.97
N LYS A 35 -9.39 10.54 -5.78
CA LYS A 35 -10.35 11.65 -5.65
C LYS A 35 -9.89 12.94 -6.33
N MET A 36 -8.59 13.13 -6.52
CA MET A 36 -8.02 14.32 -7.19
C MET A 36 -7.92 14.14 -8.70
N SER A 37 -8.14 12.93 -9.22
CA SER A 37 -8.11 12.66 -10.65
C SER A 37 -9.42 13.09 -11.34
N SER A 38 -9.40 13.10 -12.65
CA SER A 38 -10.57 13.32 -13.50
C SER A 38 -10.87 12.06 -14.32
N GLY A 39 -12.10 11.90 -14.76
CA GLY A 39 -12.53 10.81 -15.62
C GLY A 39 -13.63 9.95 -15.01
N ASN A 40 -13.96 8.86 -15.72
CA ASN A 40 -15.03 7.95 -15.35
C ASN A 40 -14.44 6.61 -14.86
N VAL A 41 -14.97 6.13 -13.74
CA VAL A 41 -14.74 4.78 -13.20
C VAL A 41 -16.08 4.04 -13.28
N SER A 42 -16.10 2.90 -13.94
CA SER A 42 -17.33 2.09 -14.02
C SER A 42 -17.66 1.48 -12.69
N ALA A 43 -16.74 0.76 -12.10
CA ALA A 43 -16.88 0.23 -10.74
C ALA A 43 -15.66 0.58 -9.88
N ALA A 44 -15.91 1.13 -8.72
CA ALA A 44 -14.93 1.29 -7.65
C ALA A 44 -14.95 0.02 -6.78
N ILE A 45 -13.81 -0.68 -6.70
CA ILE A 45 -13.68 -1.96 -6.01
C ILE A 45 -13.08 -1.72 -4.64
N ASP A 46 -13.88 -1.96 -3.61
CA ASP A 46 -13.48 -1.82 -2.21
C ASP A 46 -13.03 -3.17 -1.64
N LEU A 47 -11.84 -3.18 -1.04
CA LEU A 47 -11.23 -4.37 -0.43
C LEU A 47 -11.39 -4.41 1.10
N SER A 48 -12.11 -3.48 1.71
CA SER A 48 -12.21 -3.33 3.18
C SER A 48 -12.86 -4.52 3.90
N GLY A 49 -13.49 -5.42 3.16
CA GLY A 49 -14.08 -6.65 3.70
C GLY A 49 -13.20 -7.89 3.63
N LEU A 50 -11.91 -7.76 3.24
CA LEU A 50 -11.04 -8.89 2.93
C LEU A 50 -9.92 -9.11 3.96
N ASP A 51 -10.02 -8.50 5.15
CA ASP A 51 -9.06 -8.60 6.25
C ASP A 51 -7.60 -8.23 5.87
N LEU A 52 -7.45 -7.30 4.91
CA LEU A 52 -6.16 -6.83 4.42
C LEU A 52 -5.64 -5.59 5.17
N ASP A 53 -6.25 -5.21 6.28
CA ASP A 53 -5.94 -4.00 7.06
C ASP A 53 -5.07 -4.26 8.30
N GLN A 54 -4.59 -5.48 8.46
CA GLN A 54 -3.78 -5.88 9.60
C GLN A 54 -2.28 -5.74 9.31
N ILE A 55 -1.50 -5.47 10.37
CA ILE A 55 -0.05 -5.63 10.37
C ILE A 55 0.27 -6.78 11.31
N GLN A 56 0.76 -7.86 10.75
CA GLN A 56 1.14 -9.07 11.50
C GLN A 56 2.63 -9.09 11.71
N GLU A 57 3.06 -9.49 12.90
CA GLU A 57 4.47 -9.67 13.24
C GLU A 57 4.73 -11.14 13.55
N THR A 58 5.73 -11.70 12.89
CA THR A 58 6.26 -13.04 13.16
C THR A 58 7.69 -12.94 13.69
N GLU A 59 8.32 -14.07 13.93
CA GLU A 59 9.75 -14.13 14.31
C GLU A 59 10.63 -13.56 13.19
N ASP A 60 10.30 -13.85 11.92
CA ASP A 60 11.14 -13.57 10.76
C ASP A 60 10.74 -12.34 9.95
N GLU A 61 9.48 -11.90 10.03
CA GLU A 61 8.98 -10.81 9.18
C GLU A 61 7.82 -10.04 9.80
N PHE A 62 7.56 -8.85 9.21
CA PHE A 62 6.29 -8.13 9.33
C PHE A 62 5.51 -8.27 8.02
N VAL A 63 4.25 -8.66 8.13
CA VAL A 63 3.32 -8.72 6.99
C VAL A 63 2.35 -7.55 7.10
N VAL A 64 2.51 -6.56 6.23
CA VAL A 64 1.70 -5.34 6.20
C VAL A 64 0.64 -5.49 5.13
N GLY A 65 -0.61 -5.65 5.53
CA GLY A 65 -1.73 -5.77 4.61
C GLY A 65 -1.91 -4.52 3.73
N ALA A 66 -2.37 -4.71 2.51
CA ALA A 66 -2.50 -3.61 1.54
C ALA A 66 -3.47 -2.51 1.99
N MET A 67 -4.47 -2.85 2.81
CA MET A 67 -5.44 -1.91 3.36
C MET A 67 -5.03 -1.34 4.72
N ALA A 68 -3.90 -1.79 5.29
CA ALA A 68 -3.33 -1.16 6.48
C ALA A 68 -3.04 0.32 6.19
N THR A 69 -3.47 1.19 7.11
CA THR A 69 -3.32 2.64 6.94
C THR A 69 -1.89 3.10 7.21
N LEU A 70 -1.50 4.24 6.64
CA LEU A 70 -0.23 4.86 6.99
C LEU A 70 -0.14 5.18 8.49
N ARG A 71 -1.28 5.45 9.14
CA ARG A 71 -1.30 5.68 10.59
C ARG A 71 -1.01 4.40 11.38
N GLN A 72 -1.57 3.26 10.99
CA GLN A 72 -1.23 1.98 11.63
C GLN A 72 0.26 1.67 11.46
N PHE A 73 0.82 1.87 10.27
CA PHE A 73 2.25 1.70 9.99
C PHE A 73 3.12 2.66 10.85
N GLU A 74 2.72 3.94 10.95
CA GLU A 74 3.37 4.98 11.77
C GLU A 74 3.46 4.60 13.24
N THR A 75 2.40 4.01 13.79
CA THR A 75 2.25 3.77 15.23
C THR A 75 2.50 2.33 15.65
N HIS A 76 2.87 1.45 14.73
CA HIS A 76 3.11 0.05 15.04
C HIS A 76 4.35 -0.13 15.90
N GLU A 77 4.16 -0.59 17.14
CA GLU A 77 5.23 -0.70 18.14
C GLU A 77 6.38 -1.60 17.69
N GLY A 78 6.08 -2.80 17.18
CA GLY A 78 7.08 -3.76 16.72
C GLY A 78 7.93 -3.23 15.56
N LEU A 79 7.31 -2.60 14.54
CA LEU A 79 8.04 -1.98 13.43
C LEU A 79 8.99 -0.88 13.91
N ASN A 80 8.49 -0.01 14.80
CA ASN A 80 9.28 1.10 15.32
C ASN A 80 10.41 0.62 16.23
N ALA A 81 10.17 -0.40 17.05
CA ALA A 81 11.21 -0.98 17.89
C ALA A 81 12.29 -1.69 17.06
N TYR A 82 11.88 -2.43 16.02
CA TYR A 82 12.84 -3.21 15.22
C TYR A 82 13.68 -2.35 14.28
N PHE A 83 13.08 -1.32 13.66
CA PHE A 83 13.73 -0.45 12.66
C PHE A 83 14.08 0.95 13.20
N ASP A 84 14.26 1.10 14.51
CA ASP A 84 14.66 2.37 15.16
C ASP A 84 13.85 3.58 14.66
N HIS A 85 12.51 3.43 14.70
CA HIS A 85 11.53 4.43 14.28
C HIS A 85 11.55 4.82 12.78
N ALA A 86 12.28 4.11 11.91
CA ALA A 86 12.31 4.44 10.49
C ALA A 86 10.90 4.38 9.85
N ALA A 87 10.04 3.46 10.29
CA ALA A 87 8.66 3.36 9.82
C ALA A 87 7.87 4.64 10.15
N GLN A 88 7.93 5.09 11.40
CA GLN A 88 7.30 6.33 11.85
C GLN A 88 7.85 7.55 11.10
N GLU A 89 9.18 7.67 11.01
CA GLU A 89 9.84 8.81 10.37
C GLU A 89 9.46 8.94 8.89
N SER A 90 9.28 7.82 8.19
CA SER A 90 8.94 7.84 6.76
C SER A 90 7.55 8.42 6.47
N VAL A 91 6.60 8.32 7.40
CA VAL A 91 5.21 8.68 7.13
C VAL A 91 4.68 9.85 7.96
N ARG A 92 5.31 10.18 9.10
CA ARG A 92 4.78 11.17 10.07
C ARG A 92 4.52 12.55 9.46
N HIS A 93 5.25 12.92 8.42
CA HIS A 93 5.14 14.22 7.74
C HIS A 93 4.24 14.19 6.50
N ILE A 94 3.62 13.05 6.19
CA ILE A 94 2.67 12.95 5.09
C ILE A 94 1.36 13.63 5.50
N VAL A 95 1.17 14.86 5.02
CA VAL A 95 -0.01 15.71 5.25
C VAL A 95 -0.34 15.82 6.75
N GLY A 96 -1.38 15.15 7.21
CA GLY A 96 -1.86 15.17 8.59
C GLY A 96 -2.39 13.80 9.02
N VAL A 97 -2.68 13.65 10.32
CA VAL A 97 -3.17 12.39 10.90
C VAL A 97 -4.44 11.91 10.20
N GLN A 98 -5.36 12.83 9.86
CA GLN A 98 -6.61 12.49 9.18
C GLN A 98 -6.36 11.85 7.81
N PHE A 99 -5.39 12.38 7.07
CA PHE A 99 -4.98 11.81 5.79
C PHE A 99 -4.36 10.41 5.98
N ARG A 100 -3.46 10.26 6.96
CA ARG A 100 -2.79 9.00 7.25
C ARG A 100 -3.73 7.92 7.79
N ASN A 101 -4.85 8.31 8.43
CA ASN A 101 -5.91 7.38 8.81
C ASN A 101 -6.69 6.81 7.62
N CYS A 102 -6.63 7.46 6.46
CA CYS A 102 -7.31 7.02 5.25
C CYS A 102 -6.36 6.42 4.22
N ALA A 103 -5.18 7.01 4.03
CA ALA A 103 -4.19 6.53 3.06
C ALA A 103 -3.68 5.15 3.47
N THR A 104 -3.60 4.23 2.49
CA THR A 104 -3.21 2.83 2.72
C THR A 104 -1.81 2.52 2.20
N MET A 105 -1.17 1.53 2.80
CA MET A 105 0.13 1.02 2.35
C MET A 105 0.05 0.51 0.92
N GLY A 106 -0.99 -0.25 0.58
CA GLY A 106 -1.21 -0.74 -0.78
C GLY A 106 -1.34 0.38 -1.81
N GLY A 107 -2.09 1.44 -1.49
CA GLY A 107 -2.21 2.60 -2.37
C GLY A 107 -0.87 3.32 -2.60
N SER A 108 -0.07 3.46 -1.55
CA SER A 108 1.25 4.12 -1.60
C SER A 108 2.29 3.30 -2.39
N VAL A 109 2.20 1.97 -2.31
CA VAL A 109 3.10 1.04 -3.02
C VAL A 109 2.66 0.83 -4.47
N TRP A 110 1.36 0.60 -4.71
CA TRP A 110 0.83 0.31 -6.05
C TRP A 110 1.07 1.44 -7.05
N LEU A 111 1.02 2.68 -6.59
CA LEU A 111 1.24 3.86 -7.44
C LEU A 111 2.65 3.90 -8.05
N ARG A 112 3.63 3.24 -7.45
CA ARG A 112 5.05 3.25 -7.87
C ARG A 112 5.61 4.66 -8.08
N ALA A 113 5.10 5.62 -7.31
CA ALA A 113 5.50 7.02 -7.44
C ALA A 113 6.86 7.26 -6.76
N GLY A 114 7.77 7.92 -7.48
CA GLY A 114 9.11 8.23 -6.97
C GLY A 114 9.14 9.18 -5.76
N PHE A 115 8.01 9.85 -5.47
CA PHE A 115 7.85 10.70 -4.29
C PHE A 115 7.15 10.00 -3.12
N SER A 116 6.84 8.70 -3.22
CA SER A 116 6.19 7.96 -2.13
C SER A 116 7.20 7.65 -1.03
N ASP A 117 7.10 8.36 0.08
CA ASP A 117 7.97 8.17 1.25
C ASP A 117 7.93 6.71 1.77
N PRO A 118 6.75 6.07 1.97
CA PRO A 118 6.73 4.67 2.39
C PRO A 118 7.37 3.74 1.36
N LEU A 119 7.17 3.97 0.05
CA LEU A 119 7.80 3.14 -0.97
C LEU A 119 9.32 3.30 -0.97
N THR A 120 9.82 4.52 -0.76
CA THR A 120 11.26 4.82 -0.64
C THR A 120 11.88 4.06 0.53
N LEU A 121 11.22 4.06 1.69
CA LEU A 121 11.66 3.27 2.84
C LEU A 121 11.67 1.77 2.53
N LEU A 122 10.57 1.25 1.98
CA LEU A 122 10.42 -0.17 1.67
C LEU A 122 11.44 -0.67 0.64
N LEU A 123 11.88 0.20 -0.29
CA LEU A 123 12.95 -0.12 -1.23
C LEU A 123 14.33 -0.28 -0.55
N ALA A 124 14.55 0.36 0.60
CA ALA A 124 15.77 0.21 1.40
C ALA A 124 15.73 -1.02 2.32
N MET A 125 14.54 -1.57 2.55
CA MET A 125 14.30 -2.79 3.30
C MET A 125 14.28 -3.99 2.35
N ASP A 126 14.57 -5.20 2.85
CA ASP A 126 14.41 -6.43 2.07
C ASP A 126 12.93 -6.84 2.09
N CYS A 127 12.16 -6.23 1.16
CA CYS A 127 10.72 -6.42 1.08
C CYS A 127 10.33 -7.17 -0.18
N THR A 128 9.24 -7.93 -0.07
CA THR A 128 8.50 -8.43 -1.22
C THR A 128 7.07 -7.90 -1.19
N VAL A 129 6.46 -7.75 -2.35
CA VAL A 129 5.03 -7.49 -2.49
C VAL A 129 4.31 -8.78 -2.82
N GLU A 130 3.17 -9.00 -2.21
CA GLU A 130 2.30 -10.12 -2.52
C GLU A 130 1.15 -9.66 -3.41
N LEU A 131 0.98 -10.38 -4.53
CA LEU A 131 0.00 -10.07 -5.57
C LEU A 131 -0.92 -11.26 -5.78
N TYR A 132 -2.23 -11.03 -5.75
CA TYR A 132 -3.22 -11.99 -6.18
C TYR A 132 -3.47 -11.85 -7.69
N GLN A 133 -3.30 -12.96 -8.43
CA GLN A 133 -3.37 -13.03 -9.89
C GLN A 133 -4.55 -13.85 -10.45
N GLY A 134 -5.56 -14.11 -9.59
CA GLY A 134 -6.72 -14.94 -9.95
C GLY A 134 -6.51 -16.43 -9.68
N ASP A 135 -7.60 -17.18 -9.69
CA ASP A 135 -7.63 -18.64 -9.52
C ASP A 135 -6.88 -19.12 -8.25
N GLY A 136 -6.95 -18.34 -7.18
CA GLY A 136 -6.26 -18.63 -5.91
C GLY A 136 -4.75 -18.41 -5.94
N LYS A 137 -4.19 -17.87 -7.02
CA LYS A 137 -2.74 -17.71 -7.19
C LYS A 137 -2.23 -16.45 -6.49
N LEU A 138 -1.42 -16.64 -5.45
CA LEU A 138 -0.61 -15.59 -4.81
C LEU A 138 0.84 -15.69 -5.30
N VAL A 139 1.44 -14.54 -5.61
CA VAL A 139 2.82 -14.44 -6.08
C VAL A 139 3.53 -13.37 -5.27
N GLN A 140 4.71 -13.70 -4.74
CA GLN A 140 5.58 -12.74 -4.09
C GLN A 140 6.68 -12.28 -5.04
N ILE A 141 6.90 -10.97 -5.13
CA ILE A 141 7.88 -10.35 -6.02
C ILE A 141 8.72 -9.38 -5.19
N PRO A 142 10.07 -9.36 -5.34
CA PRO A 142 10.90 -8.33 -4.72
C PRO A 142 10.40 -6.93 -5.08
N ILE A 143 10.28 -6.04 -4.09
CA ILE A 143 9.68 -4.71 -4.30
C ILE A 143 10.42 -3.90 -5.37
N ALA A 144 11.73 -4.03 -5.48
CA ALA A 144 12.53 -3.37 -6.51
C ALA A 144 12.20 -3.88 -7.93
N GLU A 145 11.87 -5.17 -8.07
CA GLU A 145 11.41 -5.74 -9.33
C GLU A 145 10.00 -5.26 -9.65
N PHE A 146 9.09 -5.31 -8.67
CA PHE A 146 7.73 -4.79 -8.80
C PHE A 146 7.70 -3.35 -9.30
N CYS A 147 8.59 -2.48 -8.80
CA CYS A 147 8.65 -1.08 -9.24
C CYS A 147 9.09 -0.90 -10.70
N ARG A 148 9.82 -1.85 -11.27
CA ARG A 148 10.26 -1.83 -12.69
C ARG A 148 9.24 -2.41 -13.64
N GLN A 149 8.32 -3.24 -13.14
CA GLN A 149 7.28 -3.85 -13.97
C GLN A 149 6.19 -2.84 -14.33
N LYS A 150 5.59 -3.03 -15.50
CA LYS A 150 4.38 -2.28 -15.85
C LYS A 150 3.22 -2.72 -14.94
N PRO A 151 2.38 -1.77 -14.48
CA PRO A 151 1.16 -2.14 -13.76
C PRO A 151 0.29 -3.10 -14.58
N ASP A 152 -0.14 -4.16 -13.93
CA ASP A 152 -1.10 -5.11 -14.47
C ASP A 152 -2.45 -4.99 -13.75
N ASN A 153 -3.30 -6.00 -13.83
CA ASN A 153 -4.60 -6.04 -13.16
C ASN A 153 -4.61 -6.97 -11.93
N SER A 154 -3.44 -7.28 -11.36
CA SER A 154 -3.33 -8.01 -10.09
C SER A 154 -3.91 -7.19 -8.94
N ILE A 155 -4.17 -7.84 -7.81
CA ILE A 155 -4.53 -7.18 -6.54
C ILE A 155 -3.33 -7.29 -5.60
N LEU A 156 -2.79 -6.17 -5.16
CA LEU A 156 -1.78 -6.15 -4.09
C LEU A 156 -2.48 -6.49 -2.77
N THR A 157 -2.02 -7.53 -2.10
CA THR A 157 -2.61 -8.03 -0.86
C THR A 157 -1.78 -7.67 0.37
N ALA A 158 -0.45 -7.73 0.27
CA ALA A 158 0.43 -7.43 1.37
C ALA A 158 1.82 -6.96 0.91
N VAL A 159 2.57 -6.39 1.86
CA VAL A 159 4.02 -6.17 1.79
C VAL A 159 4.67 -6.95 2.92
N HIS A 160 5.62 -7.81 2.57
CA HIS A 160 6.40 -8.61 3.50
C HIS A 160 7.74 -7.93 3.76
N ILE A 161 8.04 -7.60 5.00
CA ILE A 161 9.27 -6.92 5.43
C ILE A 161 10.09 -7.88 6.28
N GLN A 162 11.20 -8.35 5.75
CA GLN A 162 12.05 -9.35 6.42
C GLN A 162 12.85 -8.74 7.58
N LYS A 163 12.95 -9.47 8.69
CA LYS A 163 13.76 -9.12 9.85
C LYS A 163 15.21 -9.57 9.65
N THR A 164 15.95 -8.83 8.82
CA THR A 164 17.34 -9.17 8.43
C THR A 164 18.41 -8.64 9.38
N GLY A 165 18.04 -7.93 10.45
CA GLY A 165 18.99 -7.23 11.33
C GLY A 165 19.60 -5.98 10.70
N ARG A 166 19.19 -5.59 9.49
CA ARG A 166 19.67 -4.37 8.81
C ARG A 166 19.27 -3.13 9.60
N LYS A 167 20.24 -2.26 9.84
CA LYS A 167 19.97 -0.93 10.41
C LYS A 167 19.52 0.01 9.30
N ILE A 168 18.42 0.70 9.52
CA ILE A 168 17.79 1.60 8.57
C ILE A 168 17.56 2.95 9.24
N VAL A 169 17.92 4.01 8.53
CA VAL A 169 17.63 5.39 8.92
C VAL A 169 16.85 6.02 7.80
N TYR A 170 15.73 6.66 8.12
CA TYR A 170 14.96 7.45 7.17
C TYR A 170 15.11 8.93 7.49
N GLN A 171 15.45 9.73 6.49
CA GLN A 171 15.50 11.18 6.59
C GLN A 171 14.86 11.78 5.34
N SER A 172 13.99 12.77 5.53
CA SER A 172 13.43 13.54 4.42
C SER A 172 14.02 14.94 4.43
N PHE A 173 14.39 15.41 3.26
CA PHE A 173 14.81 16.79 3.03
C PHE A 173 13.72 17.50 2.24
N ARG A 174 13.15 18.54 2.80
CA ARG A 174 12.03 19.29 2.21
C ARG A 174 12.43 20.74 1.98
N ASN A 175 11.93 21.35 0.91
CA ASN A 175 12.19 22.76 0.62
C ASN A 175 11.42 23.68 1.56
N THR A 176 10.23 23.26 1.97
CA THR A 176 9.37 23.99 2.91
C THR A 176 8.78 23.03 3.94
N GLU A 177 8.22 23.55 5.01
CA GLU A 177 7.60 22.76 6.09
C GLU A 177 6.39 21.95 5.60
N THR A 178 5.74 22.42 4.55
CA THR A 178 4.50 21.83 4.01
C THR A 178 4.68 21.13 2.66
N ASP A 179 5.89 21.03 2.17
CA ASP A 179 6.21 20.50 0.84
C ASP A 179 6.38 18.96 0.88
#